data_42fa7cfbe49b4d15164d78948ca70464
#
_entry.id   42fa7cfbe49b4d15164d78948ca70464
#
_cell.length_a   1.000
_cell.length_b   1.000
_cell.length_c   1.000
_cell.angle_alpha   90.00
_cell.angle_beta   90.00
_cell.angle_gamma   90.00
#
_symmetry.space_group_name_H-M   'P 1'
#
loop_
_entity.id
_entity.type
_entity.pdbx_description
1 polymer ?
#
loop_
_entity_poly.entity_id
_entity_poly.type
_entity_poly.pdbx_seq_one_letter_code
_entity_poly.pdbx_strand_id
1 'polypeptide(L)'
;MGKRMPVSQAANEHRALSARIGASEQAIADAGADLASYEDALAVLRGPFGLEDFRSGQRDAVREIMAGRDVLAIMPTGGGKSVVYQVPAIAMGGMSICVSPLISLMKDQVDQLKALGLRPAYLNSSLNPRQQQIVLERAAAGAYQIMYVAPERLDNPAFLRMLGSVHVPLVAVDEAHCVSSWGRDFRPDYTRIGAFLGHLSNRPAVVALTATATRAVQQDVVSMLGLRDPAKVVSGFDRPNISLSVTRIADDRKPAWAVSYAKAREEQCGIFYAMSRKGVESLCAELRRAGVFAVRYHAGLDEREKAANQDAFAKGEARVMVATTAFGMGVNKRDVRYVVNYNMPMSVEDYYQQAGRAGRDGLPSESVLLWNKDDVDLAMFLASRTADVPGIPPETAEEAAKEKKRLVRKMREYCRLQGCRRDYILRYFGESVQGAGPCGHCDFCAGLARKEAPAHTPPRRPDRADAAGKPAAQLAPARREQVEMVLKSCIEALGNDARAPLVLAMALGRKSPYLAQSGLYRASGFGAARCSRQQAKAVLEGMLGNGAVVHPGGDKKKLAVSKRKGYAG
;
A
#
# COMPACT_ATOMS: atom_id res chain seq x y z
N MET A 1 40.07 6.88 -8.62
CA MET A 1 40.64 7.58 -7.45
C MET A 1 40.03 8.98 -7.36
N GLY A 2 38.91 9.12 -6.68
CA GLY A 2 38.24 10.41 -6.47
C GLY A 2 38.85 11.09 -5.26
N LYS A 3 39.43 12.25 -5.45
CA LYS A 3 39.97 13.09 -4.36
C LYS A 3 38.82 13.57 -3.48
N ARG A 4 38.77 13.13 -2.21
CA ARG A 4 37.90 13.74 -1.19
C ARG A 4 38.40 15.16 -0.93
N MET A 5 37.52 16.13 -1.04
CA MET A 5 37.80 17.52 -0.64
C MET A 5 38.14 17.58 0.86
N PRO A 6 39.07 18.43 1.29
CA PRO A 6 39.41 18.63 2.71
C PRO A 6 38.23 19.20 3.49
N VAL A 7 38.00 18.66 4.69
CA VAL A 7 36.87 19.05 5.60
C VAL A 7 36.84 20.54 5.92
N SER A 8 37.99 21.22 5.90
CA SER A 8 38.12 22.68 6.13
C SER A 8 37.54 23.51 4.99
N GLN A 9 37.59 23.03 3.75
CA GLN A 9 37.07 23.75 2.58
C GLN A 9 35.56 23.66 2.53
N ALA A 10 34.99 22.47 2.83
CA ALA A 10 33.55 22.28 2.95
C ALA A 10 32.93 23.10 4.09
N ALA A 11 33.63 23.25 5.22
CA ALA A 11 33.16 24.07 6.34
C ALA A 11 33.17 25.57 6.02
N ASN A 12 34.14 26.06 5.22
CA ASN A 12 34.20 27.46 4.80
C ASN A 12 33.13 27.76 3.73
N GLU A 13 32.88 26.86 2.78
CA GLU A 13 31.79 27.00 1.80
C GLU A 13 30.42 26.95 2.48
N HIS A 14 30.26 26.11 3.51
CA HIS A 14 29.04 26.07 4.32
C HIS A 14 28.79 27.37 5.10
N ARG A 15 29.85 28.00 5.66
CA ARG A 15 29.75 29.32 6.32
C ARG A 15 29.46 30.44 5.33
N ALA A 16 30.09 30.42 4.16
CA ALA A 16 29.84 31.41 3.11
C ALA A 16 28.42 31.30 2.55
N LEU A 17 27.90 30.07 2.41
CA LEU A 17 26.50 29.80 1.99
C LEU A 17 25.50 30.24 3.08
N SER A 18 25.79 29.95 4.35
CA SER A 18 24.96 30.41 5.48
C SER A 18 24.93 31.91 5.61
N ALA A 19 26.05 32.59 5.36
CA ALA A 19 26.14 34.06 5.34
C ALA A 19 25.39 34.67 4.13
N ARG A 20 25.44 34.03 2.95
CA ARG A 20 24.66 34.44 1.77
C ARG A 20 23.17 34.20 1.95
N ILE A 21 22.77 33.11 2.58
CA ILE A 21 21.36 32.81 2.91
C ILE A 21 20.85 33.81 3.95
N GLY A 22 21.62 34.15 4.98
CA GLY A 22 21.27 35.17 5.97
C GLY A 22 21.28 36.62 5.41
N ALA A 23 22.16 36.91 4.46
CA ALA A 23 22.16 38.21 3.76
C ALA A 23 20.99 38.35 2.78
N SER A 24 20.51 37.23 2.19
CA SER A 24 19.31 37.25 1.35
C SER A 24 18.04 37.47 2.18
N GLU A 25 18.01 36.99 3.44
CA GLU A 25 16.87 37.21 4.36
C GLU A 25 16.70 38.73 4.71
N GLN A 26 17.80 39.48 4.80
CA GLN A 26 17.75 40.91 5.05
C GLN A 26 17.43 41.72 3.78
N ALA A 27 17.89 41.25 2.62
CA ALA A 27 17.65 41.90 1.32
C ALA A 27 16.24 41.62 0.76
N ILE A 28 15.58 40.52 1.15
CA ILE A 28 14.20 40.19 0.77
C ILE A 28 13.20 41.11 1.49
N ALA A 29 13.56 41.68 2.65
CA ALA A 29 12.72 42.64 3.35
C ALA A 29 12.70 44.04 2.66
N ASP A 30 13.69 44.37 1.84
CA ASP A 30 13.89 45.72 1.29
C ASP A 30 13.78 45.82 -0.26
N ALA A 31 13.69 44.72 -0.99
CA ALA A 31 13.61 44.77 -2.46
C ALA A 31 12.41 44.01 -3.00
N GLY A 32 11.72 44.57 -3.98
CA GLY A 32 10.70 43.85 -4.77
C GLY A 32 11.29 42.56 -5.32
N ALA A 33 10.72 41.43 -4.88
CA ALA A 33 11.31 40.11 -4.91
C ALA A 33 11.81 39.70 -6.31
N ASP A 34 13.11 39.68 -6.50
CA ASP A 34 13.74 38.82 -7.52
C ASP A 34 13.43 37.36 -7.13
N LEU A 35 12.66 36.67 -7.95
CA LEU A 35 12.36 35.26 -7.76
C LEU A 35 13.68 34.48 -7.69
N ALA A 36 13.86 33.67 -6.64
CA ALA A 36 15.02 32.81 -6.53
C ALA A 36 15.15 31.93 -7.80
N SER A 37 16.35 31.86 -8.33
CA SER A 37 16.63 31.22 -9.61
C SER A 37 16.77 29.70 -9.50
N TYR A 38 16.70 28.99 -10.62
CA TYR A 38 17.03 27.57 -10.68
C TYR A 38 18.48 27.30 -10.22
N GLU A 39 19.41 28.23 -10.44
CA GLU A 39 20.80 28.10 -9.98
C GLU A 39 20.91 28.15 -8.45
N ASP A 40 20.06 28.91 -7.76
CA ASP A 40 19.98 28.91 -6.29
C ASP A 40 19.49 27.53 -5.79
N ALA A 41 18.53 26.92 -6.47
CA ALA A 41 18.10 25.54 -6.16
C ALA A 41 19.23 24.53 -6.39
N LEU A 42 20.04 24.67 -7.45
CA LEU A 42 21.21 23.82 -7.67
C LEU A 42 22.27 24.01 -6.59
N ALA A 43 22.50 25.25 -6.13
CA ALA A 43 23.43 25.52 -5.04
C ALA A 43 22.99 24.85 -3.74
N VAL A 44 21.69 24.90 -3.40
CA VAL A 44 21.11 24.19 -2.24
C VAL A 44 21.24 22.68 -2.40
N LEU A 45 20.96 22.13 -3.60
CA LEU A 45 21.09 20.70 -3.88
C LEU A 45 22.53 20.21 -3.65
N ARG A 46 23.51 20.95 -4.17
CA ARG A 46 24.94 20.59 -4.07
C ARG A 46 25.51 20.80 -2.68
N GLY A 47 25.06 21.82 -1.97
CA GLY A 47 25.49 22.14 -0.62
C GLY A 47 24.90 21.21 0.42
N PRO A 48 23.80 21.59 1.09
CA PRO A 48 23.24 20.78 2.18
C PRO A 48 22.87 19.35 1.80
N PHE A 49 22.32 19.13 0.58
CA PHE A 49 21.87 17.81 0.18
C PHE A 49 22.99 16.91 -0.38
N GLY A 50 24.15 17.47 -0.75
CA GLY A 50 25.32 16.72 -1.25
C GLY A 50 25.07 15.95 -2.56
N LEU A 51 24.14 16.42 -3.38
CA LEU A 51 23.78 15.81 -4.67
C LEU A 51 24.32 16.68 -5.81
N GLU A 52 24.91 16.06 -6.84
CA GLU A 52 25.53 16.80 -7.95
C GLU A 52 24.51 17.48 -8.86
N ASP A 53 23.39 16.80 -9.17
CA ASP A 53 22.34 17.29 -10.07
C ASP A 53 20.98 16.63 -9.77
N PHE A 54 19.92 17.28 -10.24
CA PHE A 54 18.59 16.72 -10.23
C PHE A 54 18.44 15.59 -11.26
N ARG A 55 17.66 14.57 -10.93
CA ARG A 55 17.19 13.62 -11.93
C ARG A 55 16.26 14.31 -12.93
N SER A 56 16.10 13.76 -14.15
CA SER A 56 15.32 14.40 -15.22
C SER A 56 13.98 14.96 -14.75
N GLY A 57 13.06 14.13 -14.25
CA GLY A 57 11.75 14.61 -13.79
C GLY A 57 11.81 15.56 -12.58
N GLN A 58 12.83 15.43 -11.69
CA GLN A 58 13.02 16.40 -10.60
C GLN A 58 13.41 17.77 -11.15
N ARG A 59 14.33 17.79 -12.13
CA ARG A 59 14.81 19.01 -12.78
C ARG A 59 13.66 19.82 -13.37
N ASP A 60 12.78 19.14 -14.11
CA ASP A 60 11.64 19.77 -14.77
C ASP A 60 10.68 20.38 -13.75
N ALA A 61 10.33 19.62 -12.70
CA ALA A 61 9.45 20.11 -11.65
C ALA A 61 10.07 21.31 -10.87
N VAL A 62 11.37 21.22 -10.51
CA VAL A 62 12.06 22.28 -9.78
C VAL A 62 12.15 23.56 -10.60
N ARG A 63 12.41 23.49 -11.91
CA ARG A 63 12.42 24.67 -12.79
C ARG A 63 11.08 25.40 -12.79
N GLU A 64 9.98 24.65 -12.88
CA GLU A 64 8.65 25.23 -12.86
C GLU A 64 8.30 25.86 -11.50
N ILE A 65 8.68 25.20 -10.39
CA ILE A 65 8.50 25.73 -9.03
C ILE A 65 9.29 27.04 -8.85
N MET A 66 10.57 27.05 -9.25
CA MET A 66 11.43 28.24 -9.14
C MET A 66 10.96 29.39 -10.04
N ALA A 67 10.22 29.09 -11.11
CA ALA A 67 9.55 30.07 -11.93
C ALA A 67 8.20 30.57 -11.34
N GLY A 68 7.84 30.13 -10.10
CA GLY A 68 6.60 30.53 -9.43
C GLY A 68 5.33 29.85 -9.97
N ARG A 69 5.46 28.81 -10.79
CA ARG A 69 4.31 28.09 -11.36
C ARG A 69 3.84 26.96 -10.46
N ASP A 70 2.55 26.68 -10.48
CA ASP A 70 1.99 25.49 -9.86
C ASP A 70 2.46 24.23 -10.60
N VAL A 71 2.69 23.14 -9.84
CA VAL A 71 3.20 21.90 -10.41
C VAL A 71 2.38 20.71 -9.90
N LEU A 72 1.99 19.83 -10.79
CA LEU A 72 1.52 18.47 -10.47
C LEU A 72 2.64 17.48 -10.83
N ALA A 73 3.35 17.01 -9.81
CA ALA A 73 4.45 16.06 -9.96
C ALA A 73 4.02 14.63 -9.65
N ILE A 74 4.02 13.77 -10.67
CA ILE A 74 3.72 12.34 -10.54
C ILE A 74 5.02 11.57 -10.70
N MET A 75 5.53 11.04 -9.58
CA MET A 75 6.85 10.44 -9.51
C MET A 75 6.80 9.13 -8.72
N PRO A 76 7.45 8.07 -9.20
CA PRO A 76 7.39 6.75 -8.55
C PRO A 76 7.91 6.79 -7.11
N THR A 77 7.52 5.81 -6.31
CA THR A 77 8.11 5.61 -4.99
C THR A 77 9.62 5.37 -5.12
N GLY A 78 10.43 6.12 -4.36
CA GLY A 78 11.89 6.11 -4.51
C GLY A 78 12.44 7.04 -5.60
N GLY A 79 11.59 7.74 -6.34
CA GLY A 79 11.97 8.74 -7.33
C GLY A 79 12.53 10.05 -6.76
N GLY A 80 12.57 10.19 -5.42
CA GLY A 80 13.11 11.38 -4.74
C GLY A 80 12.14 12.56 -4.73
N LYS A 81 10.83 12.31 -4.58
CA LYS A 81 9.77 13.35 -4.47
C LYS A 81 10.10 14.44 -3.46
N SER A 82 10.67 14.08 -2.30
CA SER A 82 10.97 15.05 -1.25
C SER A 82 11.95 16.12 -1.71
N VAL A 83 12.94 15.77 -2.52
CA VAL A 83 13.92 16.72 -3.06
C VAL A 83 13.26 17.79 -3.93
N VAL A 84 12.18 17.45 -4.65
CA VAL A 84 11.46 18.34 -5.56
C VAL A 84 10.86 19.56 -4.85
N TYR A 85 10.45 19.40 -3.59
CA TYR A 85 9.90 20.54 -2.83
C TYR A 85 10.85 21.04 -1.73
N GLN A 86 11.68 20.16 -1.14
CA GLN A 86 12.60 20.56 -0.06
C GLN A 86 13.68 21.52 -0.55
N VAL A 87 14.26 21.24 -1.71
CA VAL A 87 15.30 22.11 -2.27
C VAL A 87 14.75 23.48 -2.65
N PRO A 88 13.66 23.62 -3.42
CA PRO A 88 13.02 24.93 -3.64
C PRO A 88 12.58 25.62 -2.36
N ALA A 89 12.00 24.88 -1.40
CA ALA A 89 11.58 25.45 -0.11
C ALA A 89 12.72 26.16 0.65
N ILE A 90 13.95 25.67 0.50
CA ILE A 90 15.13 26.29 1.11
C ILE A 90 15.68 27.43 0.24
N ALA A 91 15.69 27.25 -1.09
CA ALA A 91 16.25 28.22 -2.03
C ALA A 91 15.41 29.51 -2.13
N MET A 92 14.07 29.38 -2.03
CA MET A 92 13.16 30.54 -2.17
C MET A 92 13.13 31.47 -0.95
N GLY A 93 13.76 31.06 0.17
CA GLY A 93 13.71 31.85 1.42
C GLY A 93 12.34 31.81 2.10
N GLY A 94 12.20 32.51 3.24
CA GLY A 94 10.97 32.47 4.03
C GLY A 94 10.70 31.11 4.67
N MET A 95 9.40 30.77 4.90
CA MET A 95 8.99 29.50 5.50
C MET A 95 7.99 28.76 4.59
N SER A 96 8.44 27.77 3.87
CA SER A 96 7.57 26.93 3.04
C SER A 96 6.74 25.96 3.89
N ILE A 97 5.52 25.66 3.44
CA ILE A 97 4.61 24.72 4.09
C ILE A 97 4.58 23.41 3.32
N CYS A 98 4.70 22.28 4.01
CA CYS A 98 4.48 20.95 3.43
C CYS A 98 3.30 20.27 4.13
N VAL A 99 2.18 20.11 3.44
CA VAL A 99 1.03 19.35 3.94
C VAL A 99 1.30 17.87 3.69
N SER A 100 1.28 17.06 4.76
CA SER A 100 1.55 15.63 4.69
C SER A 100 0.55 14.84 5.55
N PRO A 101 0.13 13.62 5.12
CA PRO A 101 -0.95 12.89 5.81
C PRO A 101 -0.48 12.06 7.00
N LEU A 102 0.83 12.01 7.28
CA LEU A 102 1.38 11.06 8.25
C LEU A 102 2.38 11.70 9.21
N ILE A 103 2.06 11.57 10.50
CA ILE A 103 2.90 12.08 11.59
C ILE A 103 4.29 11.46 11.61
N SER A 104 4.40 10.14 11.40
CA SER A 104 5.69 9.44 11.36
C SER A 104 6.58 9.94 10.22
N LEU A 105 5.99 10.13 9.03
CA LEU A 105 6.72 10.65 7.88
C LEU A 105 7.22 12.09 8.12
N MET A 106 6.39 12.95 8.72
CA MET A 106 6.79 14.31 9.06
C MET A 106 8.00 14.31 9.98
N LYS A 107 7.99 13.46 11.01
CA LYS A 107 9.11 13.32 11.95
C LYS A 107 10.39 12.88 11.23
N ASP A 108 10.31 11.83 10.42
CA ASP A 108 11.45 11.31 9.65
C ASP A 108 12.03 12.37 8.70
N GLN A 109 11.16 13.15 8.01
CA GLN A 109 11.60 14.23 7.13
C GLN A 109 12.28 15.37 7.92
N VAL A 110 11.72 15.76 9.05
CA VAL A 110 12.30 16.77 9.93
C VAL A 110 13.65 16.30 10.48
N ASP A 111 13.76 15.07 10.94
CA ASP A 111 15.03 14.54 11.49
C ASP A 111 16.12 14.47 10.39
N GLN A 112 15.75 14.07 9.16
CA GLN A 112 16.68 14.08 8.02
C GLN A 112 17.15 15.50 7.67
N LEU A 113 16.26 16.47 7.59
CA LEU A 113 16.63 17.86 7.28
C LEU A 113 17.49 18.49 8.39
N LYS A 114 17.20 18.21 9.67
CA LYS A 114 18.05 18.62 10.80
C LYS A 114 19.46 18.05 10.70
N ALA A 115 19.59 16.80 10.28
CA ALA A 115 20.89 16.16 10.08
C ALA A 115 21.72 16.83 8.97
N LEU A 116 21.04 17.51 8.02
CA LEU A 116 21.67 18.34 6.99
C LEU A 116 21.97 19.78 7.44
N GLY A 117 21.72 20.11 8.72
CA GLY A 117 21.93 21.46 9.26
C GLY A 117 20.82 22.46 8.90
N LEU A 118 19.69 22.00 8.36
CA LEU A 118 18.55 22.84 8.00
C LEU A 118 17.59 23.04 9.18
N ARG A 119 16.69 24.01 9.07
CA ARG A 119 15.76 24.42 10.14
C ARG A 119 14.32 24.01 9.83
N PRO A 120 13.97 22.73 9.89
CA PRO A 120 12.61 22.27 9.71
C PRO A 120 11.81 22.29 11.02
N ALA A 121 10.47 22.32 10.90
CA ALA A 121 9.54 22.05 11.99
C ALA A 121 8.40 21.14 11.55
N TYR A 122 7.60 20.66 12.49
CA TYR A 122 6.31 20.04 12.21
C TYR A 122 5.22 20.54 13.17
N LEU A 123 3.97 20.55 12.68
CA LEU A 123 2.77 20.91 13.43
C LEU A 123 1.71 19.82 13.20
N ASN A 124 1.53 18.94 14.19
CA ASN A 124 0.59 17.83 14.11
C ASN A 124 0.03 17.46 15.50
N SER A 125 -0.80 16.41 15.59
CA SER A 125 -1.47 15.99 16.83
C SER A 125 -0.56 15.32 17.87
N SER A 126 0.69 15.01 17.54
CA SER A 126 1.64 14.48 18.53
C SER A 126 2.19 15.56 19.48
N LEU A 127 2.05 16.84 19.13
CA LEU A 127 2.47 17.96 19.96
C LEU A 127 1.37 18.32 20.98
N ASN A 128 1.75 18.49 22.23
CA ASN A 128 0.83 19.05 23.23
C ASN A 128 0.61 20.56 22.99
N PRO A 129 -0.43 21.18 23.60
CA PRO A 129 -0.78 22.59 23.34
C PRO A 129 0.39 23.58 23.58
N ARG A 130 1.20 23.36 24.61
CA ARG A 130 2.38 24.21 24.90
C ARG A 130 3.45 24.07 23.83
N GLN A 131 3.70 22.86 23.36
CA GLN A 131 4.66 22.63 22.27
C GLN A 131 4.20 23.26 20.97
N GLN A 132 2.88 23.15 20.65
CA GLN A 132 2.31 23.80 19.47
C GLN A 132 2.50 25.32 19.53
N GLN A 133 2.22 25.93 20.67
CA GLN A 133 2.41 27.37 20.87
C GLN A 133 3.88 27.79 20.64
N ILE A 134 4.85 27.07 21.24
CA ILE A 134 6.28 27.34 21.06
C ILE A 134 6.69 27.23 19.57
N VAL A 135 6.16 26.23 18.85
CA VAL A 135 6.45 26.07 17.41
C VAL A 135 5.91 27.27 16.62
N LEU A 136 4.70 27.72 16.91
CA LEU A 136 4.08 28.85 16.21
C LEU A 136 4.79 30.19 16.52
N GLU A 137 5.17 30.44 17.78
CA GLU A 137 5.96 31.61 18.17
C GLU A 137 7.32 31.67 17.47
N ARG A 138 8.03 30.55 17.43
CA ARG A 138 9.30 30.43 16.72
C ARG A 138 9.14 30.59 15.20
N ALA A 139 8.05 30.09 14.64
CA ALA A 139 7.74 30.28 13.23
C ALA A 139 7.52 31.75 12.89
N ALA A 140 6.73 32.47 13.71
CA ALA A 140 6.53 33.92 13.58
C ALA A 140 7.84 34.72 13.68
N ALA A 141 8.82 34.20 14.44
CA ALA A 141 10.15 34.78 14.57
C ALA A 141 11.14 34.37 13.46
N GLY A 142 10.71 33.69 12.39
CA GLY A 142 11.56 33.29 11.26
C GLY A 142 12.52 32.12 11.56
N ALA A 143 12.25 31.32 12.61
CA ALA A 143 13.17 30.27 13.02
C ALA A 143 13.23 29.07 12.06
N TYR A 144 12.26 28.92 11.17
CA TYR A 144 12.12 27.73 10.32
C TYR A 144 12.12 28.08 8.83
N GLN A 145 12.65 27.18 8.01
CA GLN A 145 12.67 27.29 6.55
C GLN A 145 11.57 26.44 5.90
N ILE A 146 11.17 25.35 6.56
CA ILE A 146 10.08 24.48 6.12
C ILE A 146 9.30 23.95 7.32
N MET A 147 7.98 23.99 7.22
CA MET A 147 7.09 23.43 8.24
C MET A 147 6.19 22.34 7.63
N TYR A 148 6.28 21.14 8.18
CA TYR A 148 5.36 20.04 7.88
C TYR A 148 4.09 20.19 8.71
N VAL A 149 2.95 20.21 8.05
CA VAL A 149 1.66 20.46 8.70
C VAL A 149 0.70 19.32 8.40
N ALA A 150 0.06 18.77 9.43
CA ALA A 150 -1.00 17.82 9.25
C ALA A 150 -2.28 18.53 8.77
N PRO A 151 -3.04 17.95 7.80
CA PRO A 151 -4.15 18.63 7.15
C PRO A 151 -5.23 19.11 8.13
N GLU A 152 -5.46 18.40 9.24
CA GLU A 152 -6.40 18.81 10.29
C GLU A 152 -5.97 20.06 11.09
N ARG A 153 -4.76 20.58 10.85
CA ARG A 153 -4.23 21.79 11.48
C ARG A 153 -4.37 23.05 10.62
N LEU A 154 -4.74 22.89 9.37
CA LEU A 154 -4.82 24.01 8.42
C LEU A 154 -5.88 25.05 8.80
N ASP A 155 -6.96 24.64 9.48
CA ASP A 155 -8.02 25.55 9.95
C ASP A 155 -7.76 26.12 11.37
N ASN A 156 -6.58 25.81 11.98
CA ASN A 156 -6.29 26.27 13.34
C ASN A 156 -6.11 27.80 13.35
N PRO A 157 -6.90 28.57 14.14
CA PRO A 157 -6.84 30.03 14.13
C PRO A 157 -5.47 30.60 14.53
N ALA A 158 -4.73 29.94 15.43
CA ALA A 158 -3.39 30.36 15.82
C ALA A 158 -2.37 30.15 14.68
N PHE A 159 -2.51 29.04 13.94
CA PHE A 159 -1.69 28.76 12.77
C PHE A 159 -1.95 29.80 11.65
N LEU A 160 -3.23 30.08 11.35
CA LEU A 160 -3.60 31.08 10.35
C LEU A 160 -3.12 32.49 10.71
N ARG A 161 -3.20 32.90 11.99
CA ARG A 161 -2.65 34.18 12.46
C ARG A 161 -1.14 34.25 12.29
N MET A 162 -0.42 33.18 12.63
CA MET A 162 1.04 33.11 12.44
C MET A 162 1.42 33.27 10.96
N LEU A 163 0.68 32.63 10.05
CA LEU A 163 0.94 32.75 8.60
C LEU A 163 0.79 34.19 8.07
N GLY A 164 -0.07 35.02 8.70
CA GLY A 164 -0.19 36.42 8.37
C GLY A 164 1.07 37.25 8.63
N SER A 165 2.02 36.74 9.42
CA SER A 165 3.29 37.42 9.78
C SER A 165 4.54 36.83 9.10
N VAL A 166 4.37 35.78 8.26
CA VAL A 166 5.50 35.08 7.62
C VAL A 166 5.35 35.06 6.10
N HIS A 167 6.47 35.21 5.41
CA HIS A 167 6.48 34.96 3.96
C HIS A 167 6.46 33.47 3.65
N VAL A 168 5.41 33.01 2.91
CA VAL A 168 5.25 31.63 2.47
C VAL A 168 5.44 31.56 0.96
N PRO A 169 6.63 31.21 0.44
CA PRO A 169 6.91 31.18 -0.99
C PRO A 169 6.36 29.93 -1.68
N LEU A 170 6.25 28.82 -0.97
CA LEU A 170 5.87 27.52 -1.53
C LEU A 170 4.95 26.75 -0.58
N VAL A 171 3.90 26.16 -1.14
CA VAL A 171 3.12 25.11 -0.46
C VAL A 171 3.28 23.79 -1.21
N ALA A 172 3.84 22.80 -0.56
CA ALA A 172 3.91 21.43 -1.05
C ALA A 172 2.77 20.60 -0.47
N VAL A 173 2.09 19.81 -1.31
CA VAL A 173 1.05 18.86 -0.91
C VAL A 173 1.58 17.46 -1.22
N ASP A 174 2.08 16.78 -0.20
CA ASP A 174 2.57 15.41 -0.34
C ASP A 174 1.39 14.41 -0.33
N GLU A 175 1.55 13.30 -1.04
CA GLU A 175 0.49 12.31 -1.28
C GLU A 175 -0.83 12.95 -1.74
N ALA A 176 -0.75 13.89 -2.67
CA ALA A 176 -1.87 14.71 -3.14
C ALA A 176 -3.08 13.89 -3.64
N HIS A 177 -2.89 12.61 -4.01
CA HIS A 177 -4.00 11.72 -4.37
C HIS A 177 -5.02 11.52 -3.23
N CYS A 178 -4.66 11.84 -1.98
CA CYS A 178 -5.56 11.78 -0.83
C CYS A 178 -6.72 12.78 -0.90
N VAL A 179 -6.66 13.79 -1.77
CA VAL A 179 -7.75 14.76 -1.96
C VAL A 179 -8.92 14.16 -2.75
N SER A 180 -8.65 13.18 -3.61
CA SER A 180 -9.63 12.60 -4.52
C SER A 180 -10.42 11.47 -3.88
N SER A 181 -11.75 11.54 -3.94
CA SER A 181 -12.65 10.44 -3.54
C SER A 181 -12.53 9.21 -4.46
N TRP A 182 -12.01 9.39 -5.67
CA TRP A 182 -11.69 8.33 -6.63
C TRP A 182 -10.32 7.71 -6.35
N GLY A 183 -9.56 8.31 -5.42
CA GLY A 183 -8.28 7.78 -4.96
C GLY A 183 -8.45 6.62 -3.98
N ARG A 184 -7.41 5.79 -3.87
CA ARG A 184 -7.40 4.63 -2.95
C ARG A 184 -7.41 5.00 -1.47
N ASP A 185 -6.86 6.16 -1.10
CA ASP A 185 -6.63 6.64 0.28
C ASP A 185 -7.23 8.04 0.48
N PHE A 186 -8.52 8.19 0.17
CA PHE A 186 -9.23 9.44 0.38
C PHE A 186 -9.20 9.85 1.85
N ARG A 187 -8.84 11.12 2.09
CA ARG A 187 -8.82 11.73 3.42
C ARG A 187 -9.64 13.01 3.42
N PRO A 188 -10.75 13.05 4.15
CA PRO A 188 -11.62 14.23 4.19
C PRO A 188 -10.89 15.53 4.52
N ASP A 189 -9.89 15.49 5.42
CA ASP A 189 -9.14 16.68 5.80
C ASP A 189 -8.31 17.28 4.65
N TYR A 190 -7.99 16.49 3.61
CA TYR A 190 -7.29 17.00 2.40
C TYR A 190 -8.16 17.94 1.58
N THR A 191 -9.48 17.84 1.66
CA THR A 191 -10.39 18.76 0.95
C THR A 191 -10.31 20.19 1.44
N ARG A 192 -9.78 20.39 2.67
CA ARG A 192 -9.57 21.73 3.27
C ARG A 192 -8.38 22.47 2.67
N ILE A 193 -7.46 21.78 1.98
CA ILE A 193 -6.23 22.41 1.47
C ILE A 193 -6.55 23.50 0.45
N GLY A 194 -7.52 23.28 -0.44
CA GLY A 194 -7.94 24.30 -1.41
C GLY A 194 -8.44 25.59 -0.74
N ALA A 195 -9.29 25.48 0.29
CA ALA A 195 -9.74 26.62 1.07
C ALA A 195 -8.58 27.29 1.82
N PHE A 196 -7.70 26.52 2.42
CA PHE A 196 -6.48 27.02 3.08
C PHE A 196 -5.62 27.86 2.13
N LEU A 197 -5.37 27.41 0.90
CA LEU A 197 -4.62 28.16 -0.10
C LEU A 197 -5.28 29.49 -0.44
N GLY A 198 -6.61 29.56 -0.40
CA GLY A 198 -7.39 30.80 -0.58
C GLY A 198 -7.24 31.83 0.56
N HIS A 199 -6.83 31.40 1.76
CA HIS A 199 -6.61 32.30 2.92
C HIS A 199 -5.22 32.97 2.91
N LEU A 200 -4.30 32.52 2.08
CA LEU A 200 -2.96 33.11 2.00
C LEU A 200 -2.99 34.42 1.20
N SER A 201 -2.63 35.52 1.85
CA SER A 201 -2.69 36.89 1.27
C SER A 201 -1.90 37.01 -0.03
N ASN A 202 -0.72 36.40 -0.08
CA ASN A 202 0.08 36.23 -1.28
C ASN A 202 0.10 34.75 -1.60
N ARG A 203 -0.66 34.35 -2.63
CA ARG A 203 -0.74 32.94 -3.01
C ARG A 203 0.64 32.40 -3.45
N PRO A 204 1.20 31.44 -2.73
CA PRO A 204 2.49 30.84 -3.08
C PRO A 204 2.38 29.97 -4.34
N ALA A 205 3.53 29.58 -4.90
CA ALA A 205 3.57 28.43 -5.79
C ALA A 205 3.08 27.17 -5.05
N VAL A 206 2.34 26.31 -5.76
CA VAL A 206 1.82 25.07 -5.18
C VAL A 206 2.39 23.87 -5.92
N VAL A 207 3.01 22.95 -5.20
CA VAL A 207 3.44 21.67 -5.77
C VAL A 207 2.67 20.53 -5.16
N ALA A 208 1.87 19.85 -5.98
CA ALA A 208 1.16 18.63 -5.62
C ALA A 208 1.97 17.42 -6.04
N LEU A 209 2.34 16.55 -5.09
CA LEU A 209 3.19 15.39 -5.33
C LEU A 209 2.42 14.09 -5.02
N THR A 210 2.56 13.12 -5.90
CA THR A 210 2.04 11.76 -5.65
C THR A 210 2.87 10.71 -6.37
N ALA A 211 2.84 9.47 -5.86
CA ALA A 211 3.45 8.34 -6.55
C ALA A 211 2.50 7.67 -7.55
N THR A 212 1.20 7.83 -7.36
CA THR A 212 0.18 7.10 -8.11
C THR A 212 -1.02 8.00 -8.35
N ALA A 213 -1.29 8.33 -9.58
CA ALA A 213 -2.50 9.07 -9.94
C ALA A 213 -2.96 8.68 -11.35
N THR A 214 -4.15 8.08 -11.45
CA THR A 214 -4.83 7.91 -12.73
C THR A 214 -5.23 9.27 -13.29
N ARG A 215 -5.60 9.35 -14.58
CA ARG A 215 -6.01 10.63 -15.19
C ARG A 215 -7.17 11.29 -14.44
N ALA A 216 -8.13 10.51 -13.93
CA ALA A 216 -9.24 11.04 -13.14
C ALA A 216 -8.73 11.67 -11.82
N VAL A 217 -7.86 10.96 -11.09
CA VAL A 217 -7.25 11.48 -9.85
C VAL A 217 -6.41 12.73 -10.11
N GLN A 218 -5.71 12.82 -11.25
CA GLN A 218 -4.96 14.02 -11.64
C GLN A 218 -5.89 15.23 -11.82
N GLN A 219 -7.04 15.03 -12.45
CA GLN A 219 -8.04 16.10 -12.64
C GLN A 219 -8.61 16.57 -11.30
N ASP A 220 -8.93 15.64 -10.41
CA ASP A 220 -9.41 15.96 -9.07
C ASP A 220 -8.37 16.76 -8.28
N VAL A 221 -7.10 16.32 -8.29
CA VAL A 221 -6.01 17.04 -7.61
C VAL A 221 -5.92 18.48 -8.09
N VAL A 222 -5.96 18.70 -9.41
CA VAL A 222 -5.91 20.05 -9.98
C VAL A 222 -7.11 20.89 -9.55
N SER A 223 -8.33 20.36 -9.64
CA SER A 223 -9.55 21.12 -9.33
C SER A 223 -9.72 21.37 -7.83
N MET A 224 -9.53 20.34 -6.99
CA MET A 224 -9.79 20.42 -5.54
C MET A 224 -8.74 21.21 -4.79
N LEU A 225 -7.48 21.20 -5.26
CA LEU A 225 -6.43 22.06 -4.72
C LEU A 225 -6.44 23.46 -5.34
N GLY A 226 -7.23 23.71 -6.37
CA GLY A 226 -7.28 24.99 -7.07
C GLY A 226 -5.94 25.36 -7.72
N LEU A 227 -5.26 24.38 -8.34
CA LEU A 227 -3.99 24.63 -9.04
C LEU A 227 -4.24 25.47 -10.29
N ARG A 228 -3.40 26.49 -10.50
CA ARG A 228 -3.50 27.46 -11.60
C ARG A 228 -2.60 27.05 -12.75
N ASP A 229 -3.18 26.56 -13.84
CA ASP A 229 -2.46 26.07 -15.03
C ASP A 229 -1.16 25.30 -14.69
N PRO A 230 -1.26 24.20 -13.91
CA PRO A 230 -0.10 23.57 -13.36
C PRO A 230 0.73 22.87 -14.43
N ALA A 231 2.05 23.03 -14.34
CA ALA A 231 2.96 22.20 -15.10
C ALA A 231 2.82 20.74 -14.66
N LYS A 232 2.50 19.82 -15.59
CA LYS A 232 2.37 18.39 -15.30
C LYS A 232 3.67 17.68 -15.59
N VAL A 233 4.34 17.22 -14.52
CA VAL A 233 5.58 16.48 -14.61
C VAL A 233 5.34 15.02 -14.24
N VAL A 234 5.46 14.12 -15.19
CA VAL A 234 5.34 12.67 -15.00
C VAL A 234 6.69 12.05 -15.28
N SER A 235 7.37 11.58 -14.23
CA SER A 235 8.72 11.02 -14.35
C SER A 235 8.75 9.52 -14.67
N GLY A 236 7.64 8.98 -15.12
CA GLY A 236 7.49 7.55 -15.45
C GLY A 236 7.18 6.66 -14.25
N PHE A 237 6.51 5.54 -14.54
CA PHE A 237 6.17 4.52 -13.54
C PHE A 237 7.07 3.30 -13.63
N ASP A 238 8.04 3.30 -14.55
CA ASP A 238 8.88 2.14 -14.75
C ASP A 238 9.91 1.94 -13.65
N ARG A 239 10.00 0.71 -13.16
CA ARG A 239 10.99 0.25 -12.18
C ARG A 239 11.75 -0.96 -12.74
N PRO A 240 12.69 -0.73 -13.66
CA PRO A 240 13.37 -1.82 -14.40
C PRO A 240 14.16 -2.77 -13.50
N ASN A 241 14.55 -2.33 -12.32
CA ASN A 241 15.29 -3.14 -11.36
C ASN A 241 14.39 -4.07 -10.51
N ILE A 242 13.06 -4.00 -10.64
CA ILE A 242 12.16 -4.87 -9.89
C ILE A 242 11.58 -5.94 -10.82
N SER A 243 11.85 -7.20 -10.55
CA SER A 243 11.18 -8.31 -11.21
C SER A 243 9.78 -8.54 -10.62
N LEU A 244 8.78 -8.78 -11.46
CA LEU A 244 7.39 -8.93 -11.04
C LEU A 244 6.92 -10.36 -11.28
N SER A 245 6.36 -11.00 -10.25
CA SER A 245 5.79 -12.34 -10.37
C SER A 245 4.46 -12.48 -9.62
N VAL A 246 3.56 -13.29 -10.18
CA VAL A 246 2.23 -13.55 -9.62
C VAL A 246 2.02 -15.06 -9.50
N THR A 247 1.77 -15.52 -8.29
CA THR A 247 1.61 -16.94 -7.98
C THR A 247 0.22 -17.21 -7.41
N ARG A 248 -0.55 -18.08 -8.04
CA ARG A 248 -1.80 -18.56 -7.47
C ARG A 248 -1.51 -19.71 -6.52
N ILE A 249 -1.88 -19.55 -5.24
CA ILE A 249 -1.58 -20.51 -4.18
C ILE A 249 -2.74 -20.59 -3.17
N ALA A 250 -3.06 -21.79 -2.69
CA ALA A 250 -4.07 -21.98 -1.66
C ALA A 250 -3.58 -21.47 -0.29
N ASP A 251 -4.52 -20.97 0.53
CA ASP A 251 -4.18 -20.33 1.83
C ASP A 251 -3.41 -21.24 2.78
N ASP A 252 -3.73 -22.54 2.79
CA ASP A 252 -3.06 -23.55 3.60
C ASP A 252 -1.59 -23.77 3.21
N ARG A 253 -1.19 -23.39 2.01
CA ARG A 253 0.19 -23.52 1.49
C ARG A 253 1.00 -22.23 1.59
N LYS A 254 0.34 -21.08 1.75
CA LYS A 254 1.03 -19.78 1.83
C LYS A 254 2.07 -19.72 2.97
N PRO A 255 1.79 -20.22 4.21
CA PRO A 255 2.77 -20.14 5.29
C PRO A 255 4.06 -20.91 4.99
N ALA A 256 3.95 -22.14 4.53
CA ALA A 256 5.11 -22.96 4.18
C ALA A 256 5.90 -22.36 3.03
N TRP A 257 5.22 -21.78 2.03
CA TRP A 257 5.85 -21.07 0.93
C TRP A 257 6.62 -19.83 1.44
N ALA A 258 6.00 -19.02 2.31
CA ALA A 258 6.63 -17.80 2.85
C ALA A 258 7.87 -18.11 3.67
N VAL A 259 7.82 -19.15 4.51
CA VAL A 259 8.96 -19.63 5.29
C VAL A 259 10.10 -20.09 4.37
N SER A 260 9.80 -20.92 3.38
CA SER A 260 10.80 -21.40 2.42
C SER A 260 11.42 -20.26 1.62
N TYR A 261 10.59 -19.29 1.20
CA TYR A 261 11.03 -18.11 0.44
C TYR A 261 11.95 -17.21 1.26
N ALA A 262 11.61 -16.94 2.52
CA ALA A 262 12.41 -16.11 3.42
C ALA A 262 13.75 -16.79 3.77
N LYS A 263 13.74 -18.10 4.07
CA LYS A 263 14.97 -18.87 4.36
C LYS A 263 15.93 -18.91 3.18
N ALA A 264 15.42 -19.04 1.96
CA ALA A 264 16.27 -18.99 0.76
C ALA A 264 16.92 -17.61 0.53
N ARG A 265 16.54 -16.60 1.31
CA ARG A 265 17.00 -15.20 1.23
C ARG A 265 17.39 -14.63 2.59
N GLU A 266 17.91 -15.46 3.49
CA GLU A 266 18.21 -15.08 4.89
C GLU A 266 19.16 -13.89 5.03
N GLU A 267 20.04 -13.67 4.03
CA GLU A 267 20.96 -12.52 3.97
C GLU A 267 20.31 -11.24 3.45
N GLN A 268 19.06 -11.30 2.95
CA GLN A 268 18.38 -10.20 2.30
C GLN A 268 17.28 -9.61 3.19
N CYS A 269 17.13 -8.28 3.11
CA CYS A 269 15.98 -7.62 3.73
C CYS A 269 14.74 -7.72 2.85
N GLY A 270 13.60 -8.05 3.47
CA GLY A 270 12.33 -8.18 2.77
C GLY A 270 11.10 -7.76 3.56
N ILE A 271 10.01 -7.51 2.85
CA ILE A 271 8.72 -7.12 3.43
C ILE A 271 7.64 -8.09 2.96
N PHE A 272 6.85 -8.61 3.90
CA PHE A 272 5.62 -9.34 3.61
C PHE A 272 4.41 -8.47 3.95
N TYR A 273 3.55 -8.21 2.98
CA TYR A 273 2.28 -7.51 3.18
C TYR A 273 1.13 -8.50 3.31
N ALA A 274 0.43 -8.46 4.44
CA ALA A 274 -0.78 -9.22 4.68
C ALA A 274 -2.00 -8.29 4.80
N MET A 275 -3.17 -8.76 4.35
CA MET A 275 -4.39 -7.95 4.29
C MET A 275 -4.99 -7.65 5.67
N SER A 276 -4.68 -8.44 6.71
CA SER A 276 -5.27 -8.30 8.04
C SER A 276 -4.24 -8.33 9.15
N ARG A 277 -4.55 -7.67 10.30
CA ARG A 277 -3.74 -7.73 11.51
C ARG A 277 -3.47 -9.16 11.95
N LYS A 278 -4.50 -10.01 11.95
CA LYS A 278 -4.39 -11.43 12.27
C LYS A 278 -3.46 -12.18 11.30
N GLY A 279 -3.50 -11.85 10.03
CA GLY A 279 -2.57 -12.42 9.02
C GLY A 279 -1.13 -12.04 9.30
N VAL A 280 -0.87 -10.79 9.69
CA VAL A 280 0.46 -10.31 10.11
C VAL A 280 0.96 -11.09 11.32
N GLU A 281 0.12 -11.21 12.36
CA GLU A 281 0.46 -11.93 13.60
C GLU A 281 0.80 -13.39 13.32
N SER A 282 -0.08 -14.07 12.59
CA SER A 282 0.09 -15.48 12.25
C SER A 282 1.35 -15.73 11.43
N LEU A 283 1.57 -14.94 10.37
CA LEU A 283 2.72 -15.10 9.48
C LEU A 283 4.05 -14.78 10.22
N CYS A 284 4.07 -13.70 11.02
CA CYS A 284 5.26 -13.35 11.81
C CYS A 284 5.62 -14.48 12.79
N ALA A 285 4.62 -15.06 13.47
CA ALA A 285 4.84 -16.20 14.38
C ALA A 285 5.34 -17.45 13.64
N GLU A 286 4.82 -17.74 12.43
CA GLU A 286 5.32 -18.86 11.60
C GLU A 286 6.79 -18.67 11.20
N LEU A 287 7.13 -17.47 10.70
CA LEU A 287 8.52 -17.14 10.33
C LEU A 287 9.48 -17.27 11.52
N ARG A 288 9.08 -16.73 12.67
CA ARG A 288 9.90 -16.83 13.91
C ARG A 288 10.07 -18.27 14.37
N ARG A 289 9.01 -19.09 14.36
CA ARG A 289 9.10 -20.53 14.68
C ARG A 289 10.03 -21.29 13.73
N ALA A 290 10.12 -20.83 12.51
CA ALA A 290 11.03 -21.40 11.52
C ALA A 290 12.48 -20.87 11.62
N GLY A 291 12.79 -20.01 12.60
CA GLY A 291 14.12 -19.44 12.81
C GLY A 291 14.41 -18.16 11.99
N VAL A 292 13.41 -17.59 11.29
CA VAL A 292 13.57 -16.32 10.58
C VAL A 292 13.31 -15.17 11.56
N PHE A 293 14.27 -14.27 11.74
CA PHE A 293 14.07 -13.09 12.58
C PHE A 293 13.21 -12.05 11.88
N ALA A 294 11.90 -12.13 12.13
CA ALA A 294 10.88 -11.26 11.58
C ALA A 294 10.28 -10.35 12.65
N VAL A 295 9.96 -9.12 12.29
CA VAL A 295 9.19 -8.16 13.11
C VAL A 295 7.86 -7.84 12.44
N ARG A 296 6.88 -7.41 13.25
CA ARG A 296 5.51 -7.13 12.78
C ARG A 296 5.18 -5.65 12.82
N TYR A 297 4.29 -5.20 11.93
CA TYR A 297 3.81 -3.82 11.93
C TYR A 297 2.36 -3.71 11.46
N HIS A 298 1.49 -3.21 12.31
CA HIS A 298 0.10 -2.88 11.96
C HIS A 298 -0.51 -1.86 12.93
N ALA A 299 -1.61 -1.24 12.57
CA ALA A 299 -2.24 -0.16 13.34
C ALA A 299 -2.73 -0.56 14.76
N GLY A 300 -2.82 -1.86 15.06
CA GLY A 300 -3.23 -2.36 16.37
C GLY A 300 -2.09 -2.53 17.38
N LEU A 301 -0.84 -2.28 17.00
CA LEU A 301 0.30 -2.26 17.92
C LEU A 301 0.36 -0.92 18.65
N ASP A 302 0.92 -0.91 19.86
CA ASP A 302 1.24 0.33 20.54
C ASP A 302 2.39 1.09 19.83
N GLU A 303 2.50 2.40 20.09
CA GLU A 303 3.45 3.25 19.38
C GLU A 303 4.91 2.91 19.70
N ARG A 304 5.21 2.39 20.91
CA ARG A 304 6.57 1.98 21.29
C ARG A 304 6.98 0.74 20.53
N GLU A 305 6.10 -0.26 20.44
CA GLU A 305 6.37 -1.48 19.65
C GLU A 305 6.51 -1.16 18.16
N LYS A 306 5.66 -0.28 17.61
CA LYS A 306 5.79 0.17 16.21
C LYS A 306 7.16 0.80 15.96
N ALA A 307 7.58 1.72 16.82
CA ALA A 307 8.87 2.41 16.69
C ALA A 307 10.03 1.42 16.80
N ALA A 308 10.02 0.53 17.81
CA ALA A 308 11.08 -0.47 18.01
C ALA A 308 11.20 -1.43 16.82
N ASN A 309 10.07 -1.94 16.29
CA ASN A 309 10.06 -2.85 15.16
C ASN A 309 10.52 -2.16 13.87
N GLN A 310 10.12 -0.90 13.67
CA GLN A 310 10.58 -0.10 12.54
C GLN A 310 12.09 0.16 12.61
N ASP A 311 12.60 0.53 13.78
CA ASP A 311 14.02 0.76 14.00
C ASP A 311 14.85 -0.50 13.79
N ALA A 312 14.43 -1.65 14.34
CA ALA A 312 15.11 -2.93 14.16
C ALA A 312 15.20 -3.32 12.68
N PHE A 313 14.11 -3.10 11.91
CA PHE A 313 14.11 -3.34 10.48
C PHE A 313 14.99 -2.33 9.72
N ALA A 314 14.91 -1.04 10.07
CA ALA A 314 15.71 0.01 9.43
C ALA A 314 17.22 -0.23 9.60
N LYS A 315 17.65 -0.62 10.81
CA LYS A 315 19.04 -0.94 11.12
C LYS A 315 19.51 -2.28 10.55
N GLY A 316 18.59 -3.12 10.05
CA GLY A 316 18.91 -4.46 9.53
C GLY A 316 19.10 -5.53 10.62
N GLU A 317 18.79 -5.21 11.87
CA GLU A 317 18.72 -6.17 12.96
C GLU A 317 17.67 -7.24 12.67
N ALA A 318 16.46 -6.81 12.27
CA ALA A 318 15.44 -7.68 11.70
C ALA A 318 15.51 -7.63 10.16
N ARG A 319 15.66 -8.80 9.55
CA ARG A 319 15.73 -8.92 8.08
C ARG A 319 14.36 -8.94 7.42
N VAL A 320 13.34 -9.34 8.13
CA VAL A 320 11.98 -9.49 7.60
C VAL A 320 11.00 -8.61 8.37
N MET A 321 10.28 -7.78 7.65
CA MET A 321 9.10 -7.07 8.15
C MET A 321 7.82 -7.76 7.66
N VAL A 322 6.90 -8.08 8.56
CA VAL A 322 5.56 -8.56 8.22
C VAL A 322 4.56 -7.47 8.59
N ALA A 323 3.82 -6.93 7.63
CA ALA A 323 3.02 -5.76 7.88
C ALA A 323 1.67 -5.74 7.15
N THR A 324 0.75 -4.91 7.64
CA THR A 324 -0.38 -4.42 6.83
C THR A 324 0.04 -3.20 6.00
N THR A 325 -0.87 -2.64 5.21
CA THR A 325 -0.68 -1.37 4.48
C THR A 325 -0.29 -0.19 5.39
N ALA A 326 -0.49 -0.32 6.72
CA ALA A 326 -0.05 0.68 7.70
C ALA A 326 1.48 0.87 7.73
N PHE A 327 2.26 -0.15 7.38
CA PHE A 327 3.70 -0.05 7.15
C PHE A 327 3.93 0.36 5.70
N GLY A 328 3.85 1.63 5.46
CA GLY A 328 3.85 2.05 4.07
C GLY A 328 4.52 3.38 3.86
N MET A 329 3.81 4.42 4.13
CA MET A 329 4.29 5.77 3.97
C MET A 329 5.32 6.07 5.07
N GLY A 330 6.49 6.62 4.69
CA GLY A 330 7.56 6.98 5.65
C GLY A 330 8.71 5.99 5.80
N VAL A 331 8.61 4.76 5.30
CA VAL A 331 9.73 3.80 5.38
C VAL A 331 10.78 4.10 4.31
N ASN A 332 11.97 4.52 4.74
CA ASN A 332 13.08 4.89 3.84
C ASN A 332 14.25 3.87 3.84
N LYS A 333 13.96 2.57 3.98
CA LYS A 333 14.98 1.53 3.81
C LYS A 333 15.25 1.30 2.32
N ARG A 334 16.49 1.54 1.88
CA ARG A 334 16.87 1.53 0.46
C ARG A 334 17.17 0.13 -0.08
N ASP A 335 17.67 -0.75 0.77
CA ASP A 335 18.22 -2.08 0.49
C ASP A 335 17.20 -3.23 0.65
N VAL A 336 15.90 -2.96 0.53
CA VAL A 336 14.88 -4.01 0.51
C VAL A 336 15.01 -4.81 -0.80
N ARG A 337 15.34 -6.10 -0.70
CA ARG A 337 15.57 -6.96 -1.86
C ARG A 337 14.32 -7.63 -2.39
N TYR A 338 13.34 -7.85 -1.52
CA TYR A 338 12.08 -8.44 -1.95
C TYR A 338 10.88 -7.87 -1.21
N VAL A 339 9.76 -7.80 -1.92
CA VAL A 339 8.44 -7.51 -1.36
C VAL A 339 7.49 -8.63 -1.75
N VAL A 340 6.85 -9.24 -0.77
CA VAL A 340 5.85 -10.28 -0.97
C VAL A 340 4.48 -9.78 -0.55
N ASN A 341 3.57 -9.69 -1.50
CA ASN A 341 2.16 -9.53 -1.21
C ASN A 341 1.59 -10.90 -0.85
N TYR A 342 1.43 -11.18 0.45
CA TYR A 342 0.95 -12.46 0.96
C TYR A 342 -0.52 -12.72 0.64
N ASN A 343 -1.28 -11.65 0.40
CA ASN A 343 -2.64 -11.65 -0.11
C ASN A 343 -2.74 -10.68 -1.29
N MET A 344 -3.76 -10.83 -2.13
CA MET A 344 -4.04 -9.90 -3.23
C MET A 344 -4.36 -8.50 -2.66
N PRO A 345 -3.62 -7.44 -3.04
CA PRO A 345 -3.95 -6.07 -2.65
C PRO A 345 -5.33 -5.62 -3.12
N MET A 346 -5.85 -4.54 -2.55
CA MET A 346 -7.16 -3.99 -2.89
C MET A 346 -7.20 -3.34 -4.29
N SER A 347 -6.04 -2.87 -4.78
CA SER A 347 -5.91 -2.17 -6.05
C SER A 347 -4.53 -2.38 -6.68
N VAL A 348 -4.40 -2.01 -7.96
CA VAL A 348 -3.11 -2.02 -8.68
C VAL A 348 -2.20 -0.93 -8.11
N GLU A 349 -2.75 0.19 -7.67
CA GLU A 349 -2.03 1.27 -7.01
C GLU A 349 -1.40 0.81 -5.69
N ASP A 350 -2.17 0.08 -4.85
CA ASP A 350 -1.66 -0.52 -3.61
C ASP A 350 -0.50 -1.47 -3.90
N TYR A 351 -0.70 -2.35 -4.88
CA TYR A 351 0.34 -3.28 -5.32
C TYR A 351 1.58 -2.54 -5.77
N TYR A 352 1.45 -1.56 -6.67
CA TYR A 352 2.55 -0.78 -7.20
C TYR A 352 3.32 -0.04 -6.10
N GLN A 353 2.61 0.57 -5.15
CA GLN A 353 3.25 1.29 -4.05
C GLN A 353 3.99 0.36 -3.09
N GLN A 354 3.43 -0.83 -2.83
CA GLN A 354 4.06 -1.85 -1.97
C GLN A 354 5.28 -2.47 -2.69
N ALA A 355 5.13 -2.89 -3.94
CA ALA A 355 6.20 -3.40 -4.79
C ALA A 355 7.36 -2.39 -4.94
N GLY A 356 7.01 -1.11 -5.10
CA GLY A 356 7.97 0.00 -5.25
C GLY A 356 8.86 0.26 -4.02
N ARG A 357 8.65 -0.45 -2.91
CA ARG A 357 9.56 -0.40 -1.76
C ARG A 357 10.82 -1.22 -1.96
N ALA A 358 10.76 -2.21 -2.84
CA ALA A 358 11.94 -2.97 -3.23
C ALA A 358 12.91 -2.11 -4.06
N GLY A 359 14.20 -2.33 -3.88
CA GLY A 359 15.26 -1.79 -4.73
C GLY A 359 15.28 -0.27 -4.89
N ARG A 360 15.08 0.50 -3.82
CA ARG A 360 15.18 1.97 -3.90
C ARG A 360 16.59 2.48 -4.15
N ASP A 361 17.59 1.63 -3.97
CA ASP A 361 18.99 1.85 -4.31
C ASP A 361 19.31 1.56 -5.79
N GLY A 362 18.32 1.11 -6.58
CA GLY A 362 18.47 0.76 -7.98
C GLY A 362 18.97 -0.67 -8.23
N LEU A 363 19.31 -1.42 -7.17
CA LEU A 363 19.82 -2.79 -7.33
C LEU A 363 18.67 -3.78 -7.63
N PRO A 364 18.97 -4.92 -8.29
CA PRO A 364 17.99 -5.94 -8.62
C PRO A 364 17.20 -6.39 -7.40
N SER A 365 15.88 -6.45 -7.54
CA SER A 365 14.96 -6.76 -6.47
C SER A 365 13.72 -7.48 -7.01
N GLU A 366 12.93 -8.10 -6.11
CA GLU A 366 11.79 -8.92 -6.50
C GLU A 366 10.49 -8.40 -5.87
N SER A 367 9.39 -8.46 -6.62
CA SER A 367 8.04 -8.34 -6.09
C SER A 367 7.24 -9.58 -6.44
N VAL A 368 6.79 -10.31 -5.42
CA VAL A 368 6.00 -11.53 -5.56
C VAL A 368 4.60 -11.30 -5.02
N LEU A 369 3.59 -11.58 -5.82
CA LEU A 369 2.20 -11.51 -5.41
C LEU A 369 1.62 -12.91 -5.29
N LEU A 370 1.20 -13.28 -4.08
CA LEU A 370 0.46 -14.50 -3.80
C LEU A 370 -1.03 -14.21 -3.79
N TRP A 371 -1.83 -15.03 -4.47
CA TRP A 371 -3.27 -14.82 -4.48
C TRP A 371 -4.07 -16.11 -4.65
N ASN A 372 -5.33 -16.04 -4.27
CA ASN A 372 -6.34 -17.06 -4.54
C ASN A 372 -7.73 -16.41 -4.65
N LYS A 373 -8.76 -17.25 -4.76
CA LYS A 373 -10.14 -16.76 -4.86
C LYS A 373 -10.63 -16.15 -3.55
N ASP A 374 -10.22 -16.70 -2.41
CA ASP A 374 -10.68 -16.24 -1.10
C ASP A 374 -10.13 -14.81 -0.80
N ASP A 375 -8.93 -14.49 -1.30
CA ASP A 375 -8.40 -13.10 -1.26
C ASP A 375 -9.30 -12.13 -2.03
N VAL A 376 -9.79 -12.52 -3.23
CA VAL A 376 -10.69 -11.69 -4.03
C VAL A 376 -12.03 -11.49 -3.32
N ASP A 377 -12.60 -12.56 -2.76
CA ASP A 377 -13.88 -12.51 -2.07
C ASP A 377 -13.77 -11.63 -0.81
N LEU A 378 -12.65 -11.71 -0.07
CA LEU A 378 -12.37 -10.83 1.07
C LEU A 378 -12.20 -9.37 0.65
N ALA A 379 -11.44 -9.10 -0.42
CA ALA A 379 -11.26 -7.75 -0.93
C ALA A 379 -12.59 -7.12 -1.38
N MET A 380 -13.44 -7.88 -2.06
CA MET A 380 -14.78 -7.43 -2.48
C MET A 380 -15.70 -7.15 -1.28
N PHE A 381 -15.60 -7.95 -0.23
CA PHE A 381 -16.33 -7.73 1.02
C PHE A 381 -15.88 -6.45 1.72
N LEU A 382 -14.56 -6.26 1.86
CA LEU A 382 -14.00 -5.03 2.48
C LEU A 382 -14.36 -3.78 1.67
N ALA A 383 -14.33 -3.85 0.35
CA ALA A 383 -14.75 -2.76 -0.52
C ALA A 383 -16.24 -2.39 -0.34
N SER A 384 -17.10 -3.38 -0.02
CA SER A 384 -18.52 -3.14 0.26
C SER A 384 -18.74 -2.38 1.58
N ARG A 385 -17.92 -2.65 2.60
CA ARG A 385 -18.04 -2.02 3.92
C ARG A 385 -17.61 -0.56 3.97
N THR A 386 -17.08 -0.02 2.88
CA THR A 386 -16.76 1.42 2.80
C THR A 386 -18.02 2.29 2.86
N ALA A 387 -19.16 1.75 2.49
CA ALA A 387 -20.46 2.43 2.63
C ALA A 387 -20.91 2.59 4.09
N ASP A 388 -20.32 1.86 5.04
CA ASP A 388 -20.71 1.84 6.46
C ASP A 388 -19.92 2.86 7.31
N VAL A 389 -19.17 3.79 6.70
CA VAL A 389 -18.34 4.76 7.43
C VAL A 389 -19.22 5.91 7.95
N PRO A 390 -19.30 6.13 9.28
CA PRO A 390 -20.09 7.21 9.86
C PRO A 390 -19.61 8.59 9.38
N GLY A 391 -20.56 9.48 9.09
CA GLY A 391 -20.27 10.88 8.72
C GLY A 391 -20.07 11.16 7.24
N ILE A 392 -20.18 10.15 6.37
CA ILE A 392 -20.20 10.33 4.91
C ILE A 392 -21.66 10.25 4.42
N PRO A 393 -22.12 11.16 3.54
CA PRO A 393 -23.44 11.05 2.93
C PRO A 393 -23.62 9.69 2.23
N PRO A 394 -24.79 9.05 2.34
CA PRO A 394 -25.03 7.70 1.79
C PRO A 394 -24.67 7.55 0.30
N GLU A 395 -25.01 8.54 -0.51
CA GLU A 395 -24.72 8.55 -1.94
C GLU A 395 -23.20 8.53 -2.22
N THR A 396 -22.45 9.39 -1.53
CA THR A 396 -20.97 9.44 -1.63
C THR A 396 -20.32 8.14 -1.13
N ALA A 397 -20.86 7.54 -0.07
CA ALA A 397 -20.38 6.28 0.48
C ALA A 397 -20.62 5.10 -0.48
N GLU A 398 -21.76 5.09 -1.17
CA GLU A 398 -22.11 4.08 -2.16
C GLU A 398 -21.24 4.18 -3.41
N GLU A 399 -21.00 5.40 -3.90
CA GLU A 399 -20.07 5.66 -5.01
C GLU A 399 -18.65 5.23 -4.67
N ALA A 400 -18.15 5.57 -3.48
CA ALA A 400 -16.84 5.14 -3.00
C ALA A 400 -16.72 3.61 -2.91
N ALA A 401 -17.76 2.92 -2.45
CA ALA A 401 -17.80 1.46 -2.41
C ALA A 401 -17.82 0.85 -3.82
N LYS A 402 -18.56 1.44 -4.76
CA LYS A 402 -18.61 1.03 -6.17
C LYS A 402 -17.24 1.17 -6.82
N GLU A 403 -16.56 2.28 -6.57
CA GLU A 403 -15.21 2.52 -7.09
C GLU A 403 -14.20 1.54 -6.49
N LYS A 404 -14.19 1.32 -5.17
CA LYS A 404 -13.31 0.32 -4.56
C LYS A 404 -13.53 -1.09 -5.12
N LYS A 405 -14.77 -1.47 -5.39
CA LYS A 405 -15.07 -2.74 -6.08
C LYS A 405 -14.50 -2.78 -7.51
N ARG A 406 -14.50 -1.64 -8.21
CA ARG A 406 -13.90 -1.51 -9.55
C ARG A 406 -12.38 -1.72 -9.48
N LEU A 407 -11.70 -1.10 -8.51
CA LEU A 407 -10.27 -1.27 -8.28
C LEU A 407 -9.90 -2.73 -7.97
N VAL A 408 -10.66 -3.40 -7.10
CA VAL A 408 -10.49 -4.84 -6.81
C VAL A 408 -10.63 -5.70 -8.07
N ARG A 409 -11.59 -5.38 -8.97
CA ARG A 409 -11.73 -6.11 -10.25
C ARG A 409 -10.49 -5.92 -11.13
N LYS A 410 -9.95 -4.70 -11.22
CA LYS A 410 -8.70 -4.42 -11.97
C LYS A 410 -7.51 -5.18 -11.39
N MET A 411 -7.38 -5.25 -10.08
CA MET A 411 -6.33 -6.03 -9.42
C MET A 411 -6.49 -7.54 -9.71
N ARG A 412 -7.72 -8.06 -9.71
CA ARG A 412 -7.99 -9.45 -10.11
C ARG A 412 -7.64 -9.71 -11.57
N GLU A 413 -7.91 -8.75 -12.48
CA GLU A 413 -7.50 -8.82 -13.90
C GLU A 413 -5.97 -8.95 -14.00
N TYR A 414 -5.22 -8.11 -13.27
CA TYR A 414 -3.77 -8.21 -13.18
C TYR A 414 -3.29 -9.57 -12.70
N CYS A 415 -3.92 -10.12 -11.64
CA CYS A 415 -3.58 -11.45 -11.12
C CYS A 415 -3.79 -12.58 -12.16
N ARG A 416 -4.74 -12.43 -13.06
CA ARG A 416 -5.10 -13.41 -14.10
C ARG A 416 -4.44 -13.15 -15.46
N LEU A 417 -3.69 -12.06 -15.56
CA LEU A 417 -3.12 -11.62 -16.82
C LEU A 417 -2.25 -12.71 -17.47
N GLN A 418 -2.51 -12.98 -18.75
CA GLN A 418 -1.65 -13.77 -19.64
C GLN A 418 -0.88 -12.81 -20.55
N GLY A 419 0.05 -12.03 -19.97
CA GLY A 419 0.76 -10.97 -20.64
C GLY A 419 1.82 -10.33 -19.75
N CYS A 420 2.56 -9.38 -20.29
CA CYS A 420 3.61 -8.69 -19.57
C CYS A 420 3.06 -7.91 -18.37
N ARG A 421 3.53 -8.25 -17.14
CA ARG A 421 3.13 -7.60 -15.89
C ARG A 421 3.47 -6.12 -15.86
N ARG A 422 4.67 -5.79 -16.38
CA ARG A 422 5.16 -4.41 -16.44
C ARG A 422 4.32 -3.56 -17.39
N ASP A 423 4.06 -4.05 -18.60
CA ASP A 423 3.25 -3.36 -19.61
C ASP A 423 1.84 -3.04 -19.06
N TYR A 424 1.21 -4.00 -18.36
CA TYR A 424 -0.08 -3.77 -17.73
C TYR A 424 -0.05 -2.61 -16.73
N ILE A 425 0.96 -2.55 -15.84
CA ILE A 425 1.11 -1.50 -14.83
C ILE A 425 1.32 -0.15 -15.51
N LEU A 426 2.23 -0.06 -16.49
CA LEU A 426 2.54 1.18 -17.19
C LEU A 426 1.30 1.73 -17.89
N ARG A 427 0.57 0.90 -18.63
CA ARG A 427 -0.70 1.29 -19.27
C ARG A 427 -1.79 1.67 -18.27
N TYR A 428 -1.84 0.99 -17.12
CA TYR A 428 -2.79 1.32 -16.08
C TYR A 428 -2.62 2.76 -15.58
N PHE A 429 -1.38 3.22 -15.47
CA PHE A 429 -1.05 4.60 -15.09
C PHE A 429 -1.01 5.58 -16.29
N GLY A 430 -1.30 5.11 -17.50
CA GLY A 430 -1.43 5.95 -18.69
C GLY A 430 -0.12 6.18 -19.44
N GLU A 431 0.94 5.41 -19.15
CA GLU A 431 2.15 5.42 -19.98
C GLU A 431 1.95 4.65 -21.28
N SER A 432 2.46 5.25 -22.37
CA SER A 432 2.49 4.60 -23.67
C SER A 432 3.71 3.72 -23.77
N VAL A 433 3.51 2.41 -23.85
CA VAL A 433 4.58 1.43 -24.10
C VAL A 433 4.60 1.12 -25.59
N GLN A 434 5.11 2.07 -26.39
CA GLN A 434 5.26 1.86 -27.83
C GLN A 434 6.52 1.04 -28.10
N GLY A 435 6.38 -0.08 -28.82
CA GLY A 435 7.50 -0.88 -29.33
C GLY A 435 8.24 -1.73 -28.30
N ALA A 436 7.80 -1.79 -27.06
CA ALA A 436 8.41 -2.65 -26.06
C ALA A 436 8.02 -4.11 -26.32
N GLY A 437 8.97 -4.88 -26.78
CA GLY A 437 8.92 -6.34 -26.73
C GLY A 437 8.79 -6.87 -25.29
N PRO A 438 8.94 -8.18 -25.08
CA PRO A 438 8.90 -8.77 -23.74
C PRO A 438 9.85 -8.04 -22.79
N CYS A 439 9.38 -7.63 -21.59
CA CYS A 439 10.24 -6.88 -20.66
C CYS A 439 11.43 -7.69 -20.10
N GLY A 440 11.43 -9.01 -20.27
CA GLY A 440 12.47 -9.93 -19.80
C GLY A 440 12.50 -10.16 -18.27
N HIS A 441 11.83 -9.35 -17.50
CA HIS A 441 11.96 -9.30 -16.03
C HIS A 441 10.71 -9.74 -15.26
N CYS A 442 9.57 -10.00 -15.90
CA CYS A 442 8.39 -10.54 -15.22
C CYS A 442 8.26 -12.05 -15.46
N ASP A 443 7.47 -12.73 -14.62
CA ASP A 443 7.20 -14.16 -14.70
C ASP A 443 6.72 -14.61 -16.08
N PHE A 444 5.86 -13.84 -16.73
CA PHE A 444 5.32 -14.13 -18.04
C PHE A 444 6.42 -14.03 -19.13
N CYS A 445 7.14 -12.93 -19.19
CA CYS A 445 8.18 -12.72 -20.20
C CYS A 445 9.38 -13.67 -20.03
N ALA A 446 9.79 -13.94 -18.77
CA ALA A 446 10.83 -14.93 -18.48
C ALA A 446 10.39 -16.36 -18.88
N GLY A 447 9.09 -16.67 -18.77
CA GLY A 447 8.51 -17.92 -19.25
C GLY A 447 8.52 -18.05 -20.77
N LEU A 448 8.32 -16.97 -21.51
CA LEU A 448 8.47 -16.93 -22.97
C LEU A 448 9.92 -17.16 -23.41
N ALA A 449 10.87 -16.46 -22.80
CA ALA A 449 12.29 -16.62 -23.08
C ALA A 449 12.79 -18.06 -22.86
N ARG A 450 12.24 -18.76 -21.84
CA ARG A 450 12.54 -20.18 -21.59
C ARG A 450 11.94 -21.12 -22.64
N LYS A 451 10.84 -20.75 -23.29
CA LYS A 451 10.23 -21.53 -24.38
C LYS A 451 10.97 -21.36 -25.72
N GLU A 452 11.61 -20.21 -25.93
CA GLU A 452 12.38 -19.89 -27.11
C GLU A 452 13.84 -20.41 -27.07
N ALA A 453 14.37 -20.71 -25.87
CA ALA A 453 15.66 -21.33 -25.71
C ALA A 453 15.59 -22.82 -26.12
N PRO A 454 16.55 -23.36 -26.95
CA PRO A 454 16.51 -24.77 -27.32
C PRO A 454 16.51 -25.64 -26.05
N ALA A 455 15.56 -26.53 -26.01
CA ALA A 455 15.25 -27.34 -24.84
C ALA A 455 16.43 -28.24 -24.44
N HIS A 456 17.18 -27.86 -23.43
CA HIS A 456 17.80 -28.85 -22.57
C HIS A 456 16.66 -29.47 -21.74
N THR A 457 16.21 -30.63 -22.14
CA THR A 457 15.15 -31.40 -21.52
C THR A 457 15.58 -31.83 -20.11
N PRO A 458 15.05 -31.23 -19.04
CA PRO A 458 15.10 -31.90 -17.75
C PRO A 458 14.08 -33.05 -17.75
N PRO A 459 14.31 -34.13 -17.02
CA PRO A 459 13.43 -35.28 -17.04
C PRO A 459 11.99 -34.88 -16.68
N ARG A 460 11.08 -35.23 -17.57
CA ARG A 460 9.65 -35.04 -17.46
C ARG A 460 9.17 -35.56 -16.10
N ARG A 461 8.72 -34.69 -15.21
CA ARG A 461 7.74 -35.09 -14.20
C ARG A 461 6.46 -35.37 -14.95
N PRO A 462 5.77 -36.48 -14.68
CA PRO A 462 4.55 -36.82 -15.38
C PRO A 462 3.53 -35.69 -15.22
N ASP A 463 3.07 -35.20 -16.37
CA ASP A 463 1.98 -34.25 -16.51
C ASP A 463 0.80 -34.75 -15.67
N ARG A 464 0.42 -33.98 -14.67
CA ARG A 464 -0.95 -34.04 -14.21
C ARG A 464 -1.81 -33.39 -15.29
N ALA A 465 -2.09 -34.19 -16.31
CA ALA A 465 -3.16 -33.91 -17.24
C ALA A 465 -4.43 -33.61 -16.46
N ASP A 466 -5.11 -32.60 -16.92
CA ASP A 466 -6.45 -32.20 -16.60
C ASP A 466 -7.30 -33.33 -16.02
N ALA A 467 -7.56 -33.25 -14.72
CA ALA A 467 -8.58 -34.02 -14.10
C ALA A 467 -9.96 -33.39 -14.38
N ALA A 468 -10.28 -33.26 -15.66
CA ALA A 468 -11.66 -33.30 -16.10
C ALA A 468 -12.15 -34.72 -15.90
N GLY A 469 -12.98 -34.91 -14.85
CA GLY A 469 -13.90 -36.02 -14.86
C GLY A 469 -13.37 -37.41 -14.54
N LYS A 470 -12.48 -37.60 -13.54
CA LYS A 470 -12.48 -38.91 -12.87
C LYS A 470 -13.67 -38.92 -11.90
N PRO A 471 -14.62 -39.92 -12.01
CA PRO A 471 -15.67 -40.07 -11.03
C PRO A 471 -15.02 -40.19 -9.64
N ALA A 472 -15.52 -39.39 -8.67
CA ALA A 472 -15.03 -39.44 -7.30
C ALA A 472 -15.06 -40.91 -6.85
N ALA A 473 -13.89 -41.45 -6.45
CA ALA A 473 -13.80 -42.81 -5.96
C ALA A 473 -14.90 -43.00 -4.92
N GLN A 474 -15.80 -44.00 -5.17
CA GLN A 474 -16.94 -44.26 -4.28
C GLN A 474 -16.40 -44.61 -2.90
N LEU A 475 -16.97 -44.04 -1.86
CA LEU A 475 -16.67 -44.42 -0.48
C LEU A 475 -17.11 -45.84 -0.25
N ALA A 476 -16.30 -46.62 0.48
CA ALA A 476 -16.70 -47.94 0.96
C ALA A 476 -18.01 -47.80 1.77
N PRO A 477 -18.93 -48.81 1.74
CA PRO A 477 -20.27 -48.71 2.34
C PRO A 477 -20.26 -48.21 3.80
N ALA A 478 -19.44 -48.78 4.66
CA ALA A 478 -19.30 -48.36 6.06
C ALA A 478 -18.83 -46.91 6.23
N ARG A 479 -17.98 -46.45 5.32
CA ARG A 479 -17.48 -45.07 5.31
C ARG A 479 -18.54 -44.08 4.82
N ARG A 480 -19.35 -44.50 3.86
CA ARG A 480 -20.48 -43.71 3.37
C ARG A 480 -21.51 -43.49 4.47
N GLU A 481 -21.87 -44.52 5.21
CA GLU A 481 -22.81 -44.48 6.34
C GLU A 481 -22.33 -43.52 7.45
N GLN A 482 -21.04 -43.57 7.74
CA GLN A 482 -20.42 -42.62 8.69
C GLN A 482 -20.53 -41.17 8.22
N VAL A 483 -20.30 -40.89 6.94
CA VAL A 483 -20.46 -39.55 6.36
C VAL A 483 -21.92 -39.11 6.36
N GLU A 484 -22.86 -40.00 6.10
CA GLU A 484 -24.31 -39.74 6.19
C GLU A 484 -24.74 -39.33 7.60
N MET A 485 -24.26 -40.04 8.64
CA MET A 485 -24.51 -39.66 10.05
C MET A 485 -23.97 -38.27 10.37
N VAL A 486 -22.75 -37.94 9.94
CA VAL A 486 -22.14 -36.62 10.15
C VAL A 486 -22.94 -35.53 9.45
N LEU A 487 -23.40 -35.77 8.22
CA LEU A 487 -24.19 -34.78 7.47
C LEU A 487 -25.56 -34.55 8.14
N LYS A 488 -26.23 -35.61 8.66
CA LYS A 488 -27.47 -35.49 9.44
C LYS A 488 -27.25 -34.62 10.70
N SER A 489 -26.23 -34.94 11.48
CA SER A 489 -25.87 -34.16 12.68
C SER A 489 -25.59 -32.70 12.37
N CYS A 490 -24.93 -32.38 11.25
CA CYS A 490 -24.71 -31.02 10.80
C CYS A 490 -26.01 -30.30 10.39
N ILE A 491 -26.93 -30.99 9.72
CA ILE A 491 -28.23 -30.43 9.33
C ILE A 491 -29.08 -30.13 10.57
N GLU A 492 -29.11 -31.02 11.55
CA GLU A 492 -29.83 -30.83 12.80
C GLU A 492 -29.28 -29.67 13.62
N ALA A 493 -27.95 -29.58 13.74
CA ALA A 493 -27.28 -28.49 14.44
C ALA A 493 -27.49 -27.11 13.79
N LEU A 494 -27.63 -27.07 12.46
CA LEU A 494 -27.89 -25.84 11.70
C LEU A 494 -29.38 -25.45 11.69
N GLY A 495 -30.28 -26.36 11.95
CA GLY A 495 -31.74 -26.15 12.01
C GLY A 495 -32.27 -25.43 10.76
N ASN A 496 -32.95 -24.30 10.97
CA ASN A 496 -33.56 -23.51 9.88
C ASN A 496 -32.53 -22.88 8.90
N ASP A 497 -31.25 -22.85 9.27
CA ASP A 497 -30.18 -22.32 8.43
C ASP A 497 -29.40 -23.38 7.67
N ALA A 498 -29.84 -24.64 7.75
CA ALA A 498 -29.23 -25.75 7.04
C ALA A 498 -29.35 -25.60 5.52
N ARG A 499 -28.24 -25.21 4.89
CA ARG A 499 -28.08 -25.11 3.43
C ARG A 499 -26.89 -25.94 2.99
N ALA A 500 -26.97 -26.56 1.83
CA ALA A 500 -25.94 -27.48 1.36
C ALA A 500 -24.50 -26.96 1.46
N PRO A 501 -24.17 -25.72 1.08
CA PRO A 501 -22.81 -25.19 1.25
C PRO A 501 -22.36 -25.12 2.72
N LEU A 502 -23.27 -24.78 3.65
CA LEU A 502 -22.99 -24.62 5.06
C LEU A 502 -22.87 -25.98 5.78
N VAL A 503 -23.74 -26.91 5.44
CA VAL A 503 -23.69 -28.32 5.91
C VAL A 503 -22.36 -28.96 5.52
N LEU A 504 -21.96 -28.83 4.25
CA LEU A 504 -20.69 -29.35 3.76
C LEU A 504 -19.49 -28.67 4.41
N ALA A 505 -19.53 -27.35 4.64
CA ALA A 505 -18.47 -26.61 5.33
C ALA A 505 -18.32 -27.13 6.78
N MET A 506 -19.43 -27.29 7.50
CA MET A 506 -19.46 -27.79 8.87
C MET A 506 -18.96 -29.25 8.95
N ALA A 507 -19.46 -30.14 8.12
CA ALA A 507 -19.07 -31.55 8.09
C ALA A 507 -17.58 -31.77 7.80
N LEU A 508 -16.98 -30.87 6.98
CA LEU A 508 -15.56 -30.92 6.60
C LEU A 508 -14.66 -30.09 7.51
N GLY A 509 -15.15 -29.48 8.60
CA GLY A 509 -14.40 -28.67 9.53
C GLY A 509 -13.91 -27.34 8.93
N ARG A 510 -14.56 -26.82 7.89
CA ARG A 510 -14.19 -25.57 7.27
C ARG A 510 -14.74 -24.40 8.06
N LYS A 511 -13.87 -23.47 8.45
CA LYS A 511 -14.27 -22.25 9.14
C LYS A 511 -15.09 -21.36 8.20
N SER A 512 -16.28 -20.94 8.63
CA SER A 512 -17.07 -19.90 7.98
C SER A 512 -17.43 -18.83 9.01
N PRO A 513 -17.58 -17.56 8.61
CA PRO A 513 -17.96 -16.48 9.53
C PRO A 513 -19.26 -16.80 10.30
N TYR A 514 -20.23 -17.41 9.64
CA TYR A 514 -21.50 -17.82 10.23
C TYR A 514 -21.31 -18.91 11.32
N LEU A 515 -20.52 -19.96 11.02
CA LEU A 515 -20.24 -21.03 11.99
C LEU A 515 -19.43 -20.54 13.20
N ALA A 516 -18.62 -19.49 13.00
CA ALA A 516 -17.87 -18.87 14.08
C ALA A 516 -18.75 -18.01 14.99
N GLN A 517 -19.67 -17.23 14.41
CA GLN A 517 -20.61 -16.39 15.18
C GLN A 517 -21.66 -17.20 15.93
N SER A 518 -22.14 -18.28 15.34
CA SER A 518 -23.16 -19.17 15.94
C SER A 518 -22.59 -20.16 16.95
N GLY A 519 -21.28 -20.24 17.17
CA GLY A 519 -20.66 -21.20 18.08
C GLY A 519 -20.68 -22.66 17.60
N LEU A 520 -21.18 -22.94 16.39
CA LEU A 520 -21.39 -24.27 15.82
C LEU A 520 -20.09 -25.04 15.51
N TYR A 521 -18.93 -24.39 15.59
CA TYR A 521 -17.63 -25.08 15.52
C TYR A 521 -17.37 -26.04 16.70
N ARG A 522 -18.19 -25.99 17.77
CA ARG A 522 -18.14 -26.91 18.93
C ARG A 522 -19.13 -28.06 18.81
N ALA A 523 -19.97 -28.04 17.80
CA ALA A 523 -20.98 -29.12 17.60
C ALA A 523 -20.31 -30.43 17.16
N SER A 524 -20.90 -31.54 17.55
CA SER A 524 -20.36 -32.90 17.35
C SER A 524 -20.10 -33.31 15.90
N GLY A 525 -20.78 -32.69 14.93
CA GLY A 525 -20.58 -32.92 13.50
C GLY A 525 -19.47 -32.13 12.85
N PHE A 526 -18.85 -31.16 13.56
CA PHE A 526 -17.87 -30.27 12.95
C PHE A 526 -16.53 -30.98 12.64
N GLY A 527 -16.17 -31.04 11.35
CA GLY A 527 -14.94 -31.67 10.88
C GLY A 527 -14.92 -33.21 10.95
N ALA A 528 -16.03 -33.84 11.27
CA ALA A 528 -16.11 -35.29 11.47
C ALA A 528 -16.15 -36.09 10.16
N ALA A 529 -16.55 -35.49 9.03
CA ALA A 529 -16.59 -36.17 7.72
C ALA A 529 -15.20 -36.19 7.08
N ARG A 530 -14.36 -37.11 7.51
CA ARG A 530 -12.97 -37.27 6.99
C ARG A 530 -12.96 -37.79 5.53
N CYS A 531 -13.49 -37.00 4.58
CA CYS A 531 -13.56 -37.30 3.15
C CYS A 531 -13.37 -36.04 2.29
N SER A 532 -13.26 -36.18 0.97
CA SER A 532 -13.19 -35.04 0.07
C SER A 532 -14.53 -34.30 -0.03
N ARG A 533 -14.53 -33.01 -0.43
CA ARG A 533 -15.75 -32.25 -0.64
C ARG A 533 -16.64 -32.84 -1.71
N GLN A 534 -16.06 -33.44 -2.76
CA GLN A 534 -16.82 -34.13 -3.83
C GLN A 534 -17.52 -35.37 -3.28
N GLN A 535 -16.85 -36.17 -2.44
CA GLN A 535 -17.44 -37.33 -1.80
C GLN A 535 -18.57 -36.95 -0.83
N ALA A 536 -18.36 -35.94 0.04
CA ALA A 536 -19.40 -35.46 0.94
C ALA A 536 -20.62 -34.90 0.17
N LYS A 537 -20.39 -34.22 -0.95
CA LYS A 537 -21.45 -33.71 -1.81
C LYS A 537 -22.24 -34.84 -2.48
N ALA A 538 -21.55 -35.85 -3.00
CA ALA A 538 -22.21 -37.03 -3.62
C ALA A 538 -23.05 -37.81 -2.60
N VAL A 539 -22.58 -37.93 -1.34
CA VAL A 539 -23.36 -38.57 -0.27
C VAL A 539 -24.60 -37.72 0.06
N LEU A 540 -24.48 -36.40 0.18
CA LEU A 540 -25.62 -35.51 0.44
C LEU A 540 -26.66 -35.55 -0.69
N GLU A 541 -26.21 -35.57 -1.95
CA GLU A 541 -27.09 -35.75 -3.12
C GLU A 541 -27.82 -37.11 -3.10
N GLY A 542 -27.11 -38.18 -2.71
CA GLY A 542 -27.71 -39.48 -2.50
C GLY A 542 -28.78 -39.48 -1.38
N MET A 543 -28.54 -38.76 -0.27
CA MET A 543 -29.48 -38.61 0.83
C MET A 543 -30.73 -37.78 0.43
N LEU A 544 -30.60 -36.85 -0.47
CA LEU A 544 -31.73 -36.13 -1.07
C LEU A 544 -32.51 -37.04 -2.01
N GLY A 545 -31.83 -37.85 -2.82
CA GLY A 545 -32.47 -38.77 -3.76
C GLY A 545 -33.25 -39.89 -3.09
N ASN A 546 -32.78 -40.41 -1.95
CA ASN A 546 -33.48 -41.47 -1.19
C ASN A 546 -34.44 -40.91 -0.12
N GLY A 547 -34.62 -39.61 -0.01
CA GLY A 547 -35.54 -38.96 0.91
C GLY A 547 -35.08 -38.93 2.38
N ALA A 548 -33.85 -39.32 2.69
CA ALA A 548 -33.29 -39.20 4.05
C ALA A 548 -33.06 -37.74 4.47
N VAL A 549 -32.86 -36.85 3.50
CA VAL A 549 -32.85 -35.38 3.64
C VAL A 549 -33.87 -34.79 2.67
N VAL A 550 -34.59 -33.78 3.08
CA VAL A 550 -35.67 -33.16 2.29
C VAL A 550 -35.53 -31.65 2.27
N HIS A 551 -36.20 -31.00 1.33
CA HIS A 551 -36.34 -29.56 1.25
C HIS A 551 -37.63 -29.13 2.00
N PRO A 552 -37.55 -28.55 3.21
CA PRO A 552 -38.73 -28.20 3.99
C PRO A 552 -39.55 -27.12 3.28
N GLY A 553 -40.88 -27.32 3.19
CA GLY A 553 -41.81 -26.37 2.58
C GLY A 553 -41.56 -26.08 1.09
N GLY A 554 -40.83 -26.97 0.37
CA GLY A 554 -40.50 -26.76 -1.05
C GLY A 554 -39.35 -25.78 -1.31
N ASP A 555 -38.70 -25.19 -0.28
CA ASP A 555 -37.54 -24.32 -0.45
C ASP A 555 -36.29 -25.13 -0.78
N LYS A 556 -35.94 -25.16 -2.07
CA LYS A 556 -34.75 -25.88 -2.60
C LYS A 556 -33.41 -25.41 -1.99
N LYS A 557 -33.39 -24.29 -1.28
CA LYS A 557 -32.17 -23.79 -0.62
C LYS A 557 -31.97 -24.33 0.79
N LYS A 558 -33.02 -24.83 1.44
CA LYS A 558 -32.99 -25.36 2.81
C LYS A 558 -32.98 -26.90 2.83
N LEU A 559 -32.39 -27.47 3.89
CA LEU A 559 -32.28 -28.91 4.11
C LEU A 559 -32.84 -29.26 5.49
N ALA A 560 -33.53 -30.39 5.60
CA ALA A 560 -33.97 -30.94 6.86
C ALA A 560 -33.85 -32.47 6.82
N VAL A 561 -33.58 -33.09 7.97
CA VAL A 561 -33.61 -34.56 8.10
C VAL A 561 -35.06 -35.00 8.08
N SER A 562 -35.38 -36.02 7.25
CA SER A 562 -36.73 -36.56 7.13
C SER A 562 -37.14 -37.24 8.44
N LYS A 563 -38.37 -36.92 8.92
CA LYS A 563 -38.96 -37.58 10.09
C LYS A 563 -39.65 -38.94 9.77
N ARG A 564 -39.51 -39.45 8.56
CA ARG A 564 -40.08 -40.78 8.23
C ARG A 564 -39.40 -41.85 9.09
N LYS A 565 -40.19 -42.48 9.99
CA LYS A 565 -39.82 -43.68 10.73
C LYS A 565 -39.46 -44.77 9.72
N GLY A 566 -38.34 -45.45 9.99
CA GLY A 566 -37.90 -46.58 9.16
C GLY A 566 -39.00 -47.63 8.98
N TYR A 567 -39.15 -48.05 7.73
CA TYR A 567 -39.67 -49.38 7.47
C TYR A 567 -38.51 -50.36 7.69
N ALA A 568 -38.67 -51.17 8.73
CA ALA A 568 -37.96 -52.43 8.85
C ALA A 568 -38.56 -53.40 7.83
N GLY A 569 -37.71 -54.01 7.03
CA GLY A 569 -38.02 -55.03 6.06
C GLY A 569 -36.72 -55.42 5.37
#